data_427271ea67c3c30bfc9bbc0c717dedb2
#
_entry.id   427271ea67c3c30bfc9bbc0c717dedb2
#
_cell.length_a   1.000
_cell.length_b   1.000
_cell.length_c   1.000
_cell.angle_alpha   90.00
_cell.angle_beta   90.00
_cell.angle_gamma   90.00
#
_symmetry.space_group_name_H-M   'P 1'
#
loop_
_entity.id
_entity.type
_entity.pdbx_description
1 polymer ?
#
loop_
_entity_poly.entity_id
_entity_poly.type
_entity_poly.pdbx_seq_one_letter_code
_entity_poly.pdbx_strand_id
1 'polypeptide(L)'
;PIITSTLPMADTEDFFNRPGRYGAHNVYENEPGETSMHVDEDLVFGTFFNAGIRVFNTKNAFQPEEVAYFVPEIPEGAEANGINDVHVDENGVMYVVDRIKGGMYILELNI
;
A
#
# COMPACT_ATOMS: atom_id res chain seq x y z
N PRO A 1 -22.37 10.89 5.09
CA PRO A 1 -21.58 9.72 4.74
C PRO A 1 -21.86 8.55 5.67
N ILE A 2 -21.78 7.36 5.16
CA ILE A 2 -21.92 6.13 5.93
C ILE A 2 -20.71 5.23 5.69
N ILE A 3 -20.33 4.44 6.69
CA ILE A 3 -19.31 3.41 6.53
C ILE A 3 -19.96 2.22 5.84
N THR A 4 -19.44 1.85 4.66
CA THR A 4 -19.93 0.70 3.90
C THR A 4 -19.18 -0.59 4.24
N SER A 5 -17.87 -0.46 4.52
CA SER A 5 -16.99 -1.59 4.83
C SER A 5 -15.65 -1.05 5.36
N THR A 6 -14.76 -1.98 5.71
CA THR A 6 -13.34 -1.72 5.97
C THR A 6 -12.51 -2.49 4.97
N LEU A 7 -11.28 -2.04 4.71
CA LEU A 7 -10.36 -2.76 3.84
C LEU A 7 -9.93 -4.07 4.53
N PRO A 8 -10.01 -5.22 3.84
CA PRO A 8 -9.58 -6.48 4.41
C PRO A 8 -8.06 -6.53 4.55
N MET A 9 -7.57 -7.07 5.65
CA MET A 9 -6.14 -7.35 5.82
C MET A 9 -5.90 -8.84 5.74
N ALA A 10 -4.88 -9.23 4.97
CA ALA A 10 -4.46 -10.63 4.91
C ALA A 10 -3.94 -11.05 6.29
N ASP A 11 -4.48 -12.14 6.81
CA ASP A 11 -4.10 -12.73 8.08
C ASP A 11 -3.14 -13.94 7.92
N THR A 12 -2.50 -14.03 6.74
CA THR A 12 -1.55 -15.09 6.39
C THR A 12 -0.24 -15.01 7.16
N GLU A 13 0.10 -13.83 7.69
CA GLU A 13 1.26 -13.58 8.55
C GLU A 13 0.87 -12.71 9.73
N ASP A 14 1.53 -12.95 10.85
CA ASP A 14 1.29 -12.17 12.07
C ASP A 14 2.14 -10.89 12.06
N PHE A 15 1.73 -9.91 11.26
CA PHE A 15 2.42 -8.63 11.17
C PHE A 15 2.39 -7.84 12.49
N PHE A 16 1.37 -8.06 13.30
CA PHE A 16 1.24 -7.38 14.59
C PHE A 16 2.38 -7.76 15.56
N ASN A 17 2.83 -9.01 15.54
CA ASN A 17 3.90 -9.50 16.40
C ASN A 17 5.29 -9.44 15.74
N ARG A 18 5.39 -9.04 14.47
CA ARG A 18 6.67 -8.80 13.81
C ARG A 18 7.30 -7.49 14.32
N PRO A 19 8.64 -7.37 14.26
CA PRO A 19 9.29 -6.10 14.55
C PRO A 19 8.77 -4.97 13.67
N GLY A 20 8.70 -3.77 14.25
CA GLY A 20 8.23 -2.58 13.57
C GLY A 20 6.76 -2.28 13.80
N ARG A 21 6.30 -1.22 13.17
CA ARG A 21 4.90 -0.81 13.24
C ARG A 21 4.06 -1.61 12.25
N TYR A 22 2.83 -1.88 12.63
CA TYR A 22 1.81 -2.45 11.79
C TYR A 22 0.55 -1.60 11.81
N GLY A 23 -0.08 -1.43 10.65
CA GLY A 23 -1.34 -0.72 10.46
C GLY A 23 -1.29 0.25 9.30
N ALA A 24 -2.46 0.74 8.91
CA ALA A 24 -2.60 1.68 7.81
C ALA A 24 -1.90 3.01 8.15
N HIS A 25 -1.15 3.55 7.20
CA HIS A 25 -0.49 4.85 7.35
C HIS A 25 -0.98 5.84 6.30
N ASN A 26 -0.57 5.69 5.04
CA ASN A 26 -1.00 6.56 3.95
C ASN A 26 -1.78 5.80 2.89
N VAL A 27 -2.74 6.49 2.31
CA VAL A 27 -3.47 6.06 1.11
C VAL A 27 -3.09 7.00 -0.02
N TYR A 28 -2.79 6.46 -1.20
CA TYR A 28 -2.48 7.25 -2.38
C TYR A 28 -3.67 8.14 -2.73
N GLU A 29 -3.41 9.44 -2.88
CA GLU A 29 -4.40 10.42 -3.29
C GLU A 29 -4.58 10.39 -4.82
N ASN A 30 -5.78 10.08 -5.23
CA ASN A 30 -6.18 10.00 -6.63
C ASN A 30 -6.73 11.36 -7.07
N GLU A 31 -5.85 12.28 -7.49
CA GLU A 31 -6.21 13.63 -7.87
C GLU A 31 -6.41 13.76 -9.39
N PRO A 32 -7.66 13.86 -9.87
CA PRO A 32 -7.92 14.09 -11.28
C PRO A 32 -7.36 15.44 -11.75
N GLY A 33 -6.73 15.45 -12.91
CA GLY A 33 -6.17 16.67 -13.53
C GLY A 33 -4.68 16.86 -13.32
N GLU A 34 -4.06 16.13 -12.39
CA GLU A 34 -2.61 16.10 -12.27
C GLU A 34 -2.01 15.15 -13.32
N THR A 35 -1.09 15.67 -14.16
CA THR A 35 -0.56 14.91 -15.31
C THR A 35 0.41 13.80 -14.95
N SER A 36 0.95 13.83 -13.74
CA SER A 36 1.93 12.84 -13.25
C SER A 36 1.33 11.82 -12.29
N MET A 37 0.02 11.79 -12.17
CA MET A 37 -0.69 10.94 -11.21
C MET A 37 -1.60 9.94 -11.91
N HIS A 38 -1.59 8.73 -11.39
CA HIS A 38 -2.55 7.70 -11.77
C HIS A 38 -3.95 8.07 -11.29
N VAL A 39 -4.94 7.89 -12.14
CA VAL A 39 -6.35 8.10 -11.80
C VAL A 39 -7.08 6.78 -12.01
N ASP A 40 -7.61 6.22 -10.92
CA ASP A 40 -8.40 5.00 -10.94
C ASP A 40 -9.52 5.11 -9.89
N GLU A 41 -10.73 4.81 -10.29
CA GLU A 41 -11.89 4.89 -9.41
C GLU A 41 -12.09 3.63 -8.55
N ASP A 42 -11.48 2.52 -8.94
CA ASP A 42 -11.71 1.21 -8.33
C ASP A 42 -10.55 0.74 -7.43
N LEU A 43 -9.34 1.23 -7.64
CA LEU A 43 -8.17 0.79 -6.90
C LEU A 43 -7.78 1.75 -5.78
N VAL A 44 -7.49 1.19 -4.62
CA VAL A 44 -6.94 1.89 -3.46
C VAL A 44 -5.57 1.33 -3.15
N PHE A 45 -4.57 2.20 -3.10
CA PHE A 45 -3.19 1.87 -2.75
C PHE A 45 -2.91 2.36 -1.34
N GLY A 46 -2.52 1.48 -0.45
CA GLY A 46 -2.29 1.82 0.96
C GLY A 46 -0.99 1.25 1.50
N THR A 47 -0.35 2.03 2.37
CA THR A 47 0.89 1.61 3.05
C THR A 47 0.59 1.16 4.48
N PHE A 48 1.26 0.08 4.91
CA PHE A 48 0.97 -0.60 6.17
C PHE A 48 2.24 -0.92 6.98
N PHE A 49 3.27 -0.09 6.88
CA PHE A 49 4.55 -0.26 7.58
C PHE A 49 5.18 -1.65 7.33
N ASN A 50 5.27 -2.51 8.35
CA ASN A 50 5.88 -3.84 8.20
C ASN A 50 5.06 -4.81 7.35
N ALA A 51 3.81 -4.51 7.06
CA ALA A 51 2.97 -5.25 6.13
C ALA A 51 3.04 -4.74 4.68
N GLY A 52 3.92 -3.78 4.41
CA GLY A 52 4.25 -3.33 3.05
C GLY A 52 3.23 -2.42 2.41
N ILE A 53 3.20 -2.46 1.08
CA ILE A 53 2.18 -1.82 0.25
C ILE A 53 1.10 -2.83 -0.12
N ARG A 54 -0.16 -2.39 -0.09
CA ARG A 54 -1.31 -3.23 -0.43
C ARG A 54 -2.23 -2.49 -1.38
N VAL A 55 -2.79 -3.23 -2.32
CA VAL A 55 -3.72 -2.70 -3.32
C VAL A 55 -5.06 -3.40 -3.18
N PHE A 56 -6.12 -2.62 -3.11
CA PHE A 56 -7.48 -3.13 -2.94
C PHE A 56 -8.36 -2.69 -4.10
N ASN A 57 -9.22 -3.59 -4.55
CA ASN A 57 -10.30 -3.26 -5.47
C ASN A 57 -11.55 -2.94 -4.64
N THR A 58 -12.09 -1.74 -4.83
CA THR A 58 -13.25 -1.22 -4.11
C THR A 58 -14.47 -1.01 -5.00
N LYS A 59 -14.50 -1.62 -6.18
CA LYS A 59 -15.64 -1.53 -7.11
C LYS A 59 -16.94 -1.93 -6.42
N ASN A 60 -16.91 -2.98 -5.60
CA ASN A 60 -17.98 -3.26 -4.67
C ASN A 60 -17.61 -2.66 -3.30
N ALA A 61 -18.17 -1.49 -3.00
CA ALA A 61 -17.86 -0.75 -1.77
C ALA A 61 -18.23 -1.52 -0.48
N PHE A 62 -19.13 -2.50 -0.57
CA PHE A 62 -19.52 -3.32 0.57
C PHE A 62 -18.62 -4.55 0.77
N GLN A 63 -17.81 -4.88 -0.22
CA GLN A 63 -16.92 -6.03 -0.18
C GLN A 63 -15.63 -5.74 -0.96
N PRO A 64 -14.76 -4.85 -0.42
CA PRO A 64 -13.47 -4.61 -1.03
C PRO A 64 -12.59 -5.86 -0.98
N GLU A 65 -11.74 -6.02 -1.98
CA GLU A 65 -10.85 -7.17 -2.12
C GLU A 65 -9.40 -6.74 -2.23
N GLU A 66 -8.49 -7.37 -1.50
CA GLU A 66 -7.06 -7.20 -1.72
C GLU A 66 -6.67 -7.91 -3.03
N VAL A 67 -6.09 -7.17 -3.97
CA VAL A 67 -5.73 -7.70 -5.30
C VAL A 67 -4.23 -7.80 -5.53
N ALA A 68 -3.43 -7.08 -4.75
CA ALA A 68 -1.98 -7.15 -4.82
C ALA A 68 -1.33 -6.69 -3.52
N TYR A 69 -0.11 -7.16 -3.28
CA TYR A 69 0.71 -6.67 -2.17
C TYR A 69 2.20 -6.87 -2.47
N PHE A 70 3.02 -6.10 -1.79
CA PHE A 70 4.46 -6.28 -1.76
C PHE A 70 4.99 -5.98 -0.35
N VAL A 71 5.61 -6.98 0.27
CA VAL A 71 6.28 -6.85 1.56
C VAL A 71 7.77 -7.04 1.32
N PRO A 72 8.57 -5.96 1.35
CA PRO A 72 10.01 -6.09 1.13
C PRO A 72 10.68 -6.87 2.26
N GLU A 73 11.80 -7.51 1.94
CA GLU A 73 12.67 -8.06 2.97
C GLU A 73 13.18 -6.94 3.89
N ILE A 74 13.43 -7.26 5.15
CA ILE A 74 14.00 -6.29 6.09
C ILE A 74 15.41 -5.95 5.62
N PRO A 75 15.72 -4.65 5.38
CA PRO A 75 17.04 -4.26 4.92
C PRO A 75 18.14 -4.63 5.90
N GLU A 76 19.33 -4.92 5.37
CA GLU A 76 20.50 -5.21 6.20
C GLU A 76 20.76 -4.04 7.17
N GLY A 77 20.95 -4.37 8.44
CA GLY A 77 21.18 -3.41 9.50
C GLY A 77 19.93 -2.70 10.02
N ALA A 78 18.74 -3.07 9.53
CA ALA A 78 17.47 -2.61 10.07
C ALA A 78 16.82 -3.68 10.94
N GLU A 79 16.00 -3.27 11.90
CA GLU A 79 15.21 -4.19 12.71
C GLU A 79 13.87 -4.53 12.08
N ALA A 80 13.39 -3.65 11.17
CA ALA A 80 12.10 -3.78 10.52
C ALA A 80 12.08 -3.01 9.21
N ASN A 81 11.09 -3.27 8.38
CA ASN A 81 10.68 -2.38 7.30
C ASN A 81 9.55 -1.47 7.77
N GLY A 82 9.44 -0.29 7.16
CA GLY A 82 8.45 0.70 7.52
C GLY A 82 7.94 1.42 6.28
N ILE A 83 7.16 0.70 5.48
CA ILE A 83 6.55 1.26 4.28
C ILE A 83 5.49 2.29 4.69
N ASN A 84 5.74 3.56 4.37
CA ASN A 84 4.90 4.64 4.89
C ASN A 84 4.27 5.53 3.84
N ASP A 85 4.76 5.53 2.61
CA ASP A 85 4.18 6.39 1.57
C ASP A 85 4.26 5.75 0.20
N VAL A 86 3.37 6.17 -0.70
CA VAL A 86 3.29 5.68 -2.07
C VAL A 86 2.82 6.79 -3.02
N HIS A 87 3.47 6.88 -4.16
CA HIS A 87 3.01 7.62 -5.33
C HIS A 87 2.81 6.66 -6.50
N VAL A 88 1.75 6.84 -7.26
CA VAL A 88 1.48 6.06 -8.47
C VAL A 88 1.44 7.04 -9.65
N ASP A 89 2.33 6.84 -10.62
CA ASP A 89 2.40 7.72 -11.77
C ASP A 89 1.33 7.39 -12.83
N GLU A 90 1.25 8.21 -13.88
CA GLU A 90 0.25 8.07 -14.94
C GLU A 90 0.37 6.77 -15.72
N ASN A 91 1.49 6.06 -15.61
CA ASN A 91 1.70 4.76 -16.24
C ASN A 91 1.38 3.58 -15.31
N GLY A 92 0.96 3.87 -14.07
CA GLY A 92 0.68 2.86 -13.07
C GLY A 92 1.91 2.34 -12.33
N VAL A 93 3.06 2.99 -12.46
CA VAL A 93 4.27 2.64 -11.72
C VAL A 93 4.19 3.22 -10.32
N MET A 94 4.40 2.37 -9.33
CA MET A 94 4.34 2.73 -7.92
C MET A 94 5.74 3.03 -7.38
N TYR A 95 5.87 4.16 -6.71
CA TYR A 95 7.08 4.58 -5.99
C TYR A 95 6.76 4.49 -4.51
N VAL A 96 7.33 3.51 -3.84
CA VAL A 96 6.99 3.13 -2.47
C VAL A 96 8.17 3.39 -1.55
N VAL A 97 7.96 4.10 -0.47
CA VAL A 97 9.04 4.58 0.40
C VAL A 97 9.06 3.84 1.73
N ASP A 98 10.24 3.37 2.11
CA ASP A 98 10.54 2.84 3.43
C ASP A 98 11.20 3.95 4.27
N ARG A 99 10.57 4.32 5.38
CA ARG A 99 11.05 5.39 6.26
C ARG A 99 12.22 4.98 7.17
N ILE A 100 12.60 3.69 7.19
CA ILE A 100 13.67 3.19 8.06
C ILE A 100 14.99 3.12 7.28
N LYS A 101 15.24 2.06 6.51
CA LYS A 101 16.50 1.90 5.76
C LYS A 101 16.32 1.40 4.33
N GLY A 102 15.12 1.03 3.93
CA GLY A 102 14.88 0.44 2.60
C GLY A 102 14.98 1.43 1.45
N GLY A 103 14.84 2.72 1.71
CA GLY A 103 14.80 3.74 0.67
C GLY A 103 13.51 3.71 -0.14
N MET A 104 13.63 3.53 -1.44
CA MET A 104 12.48 3.53 -2.35
C MET A 104 12.46 2.27 -3.20
N TYR A 105 11.29 1.68 -3.32
CA TYR A 105 11.00 0.56 -4.23
C TYR A 105 10.17 1.06 -5.39
N ILE A 106 10.51 0.64 -6.61
CA ILE A 106 9.77 0.97 -7.83
C ILE A 106 9.09 -0.31 -8.28
N LEU A 107 7.76 -0.30 -8.34
CA LEU A 107 6.95 -1.49 -8.56
C LEU A 107 5.98 -1.27 -9.71
N GLU A 108 5.67 -2.34 -10.42
CA GLU A 108 4.57 -2.40 -11.37
C GLU A 108 3.44 -3.23 -10.79
N LEU A 109 2.20 -2.78 -10.98
CA LEU A 109 1.04 -3.55 -10.60
C LEU A 109 0.75 -4.60 -11.66
N ASN A 110 0.70 -5.87 -11.24
CA ASN A 110 0.43 -7.00 -12.11
C ASN A 110 -0.82 -7.75 -11.64
N ILE A 111 -1.95 -7.28 -12.11
CA ILE A 111 -3.27 -7.87 -11.81
C ILE A 111 -4.09 -8.11 -13.07
#